data_8124ae2900bbff19b930b99067e3dbbe
#
_entry.id   8124ae2900bbff19b930b99067e3dbbe
#
_cell.length_a   1.000
_cell.length_b   1.000
_cell.length_c   1.000
_cell.angle_alpha   90.00
_cell.angle_beta   90.00
_cell.angle_gamma   90.00
#
_symmetry.space_group_name_H-M   'P 1'
#
loop_
_entity.id
_entity.type
_entity.pdbx_description
1 polymer ?
#
loop_
_entity_poly.entity_id
_entity_poly.type
_entity_poly.pdbx_seq_one_letter_code
_entity_poly.pdbx_strand_id
1 'polypeptide(L)'
;MKSKMQWTAALLCLLACPALAVEDGKYADFDGVKIHYIDRGKGEPIVLLHGGTSALESWVETAVVDDLQRDFRVIAFDARGAGKSGKPRDPKAYGRQQALDVARLLDALKIERAHIVGFSLGASTVAQLLTLHPERFLTATQAAGAGRSPEAANDPRIAVEAAEIEANCISRSRLFRQAPPDAKPTEDVYRQREQQCRADPNFDQYSVAASLRGYHDQAVTAEQMKAVKVPTLGIVGTLDHTLKEMQELKRLRPDMKFVLLEGVSHTGLTGIQRQPQLVAAIRDFIASQRNN
;
A
#
# COMPACT_ATOMS: atom_id res chain seq x y z
N MET A 1 23.64 64.79 -4.91
CA MET A 1 24.11 63.49 -5.42
C MET A 1 23.19 62.42 -4.87
N LYS A 2 22.24 61.88 -5.70
CA LYS A 2 21.28 60.83 -5.30
C LYS A 2 21.75 59.51 -5.93
N SER A 3 22.23 58.59 -5.06
CA SER A 3 22.62 57.22 -5.42
C SER A 3 21.38 56.42 -5.82
N LYS A 4 21.35 55.90 -7.03
CA LYS A 4 20.34 54.93 -7.52
C LYS A 4 20.79 53.54 -7.12
N MET A 5 20.08 52.91 -6.21
CA MET A 5 20.27 51.51 -5.83
C MET A 5 19.52 50.65 -6.85
N GLN A 6 20.26 49.93 -7.67
CA GLN A 6 19.71 48.97 -8.63
C GLN A 6 19.41 47.67 -7.87
N TRP A 7 18.13 47.26 -7.86
CA TRP A 7 17.69 45.95 -7.40
C TRP A 7 17.81 44.96 -8.56
N THR A 8 18.78 44.06 -8.50
CA THR A 8 18.85 42.90 -9.38
C THR A 8 17.87 41.84 -8.84
N ALA A 9 16.79 41.63 -9.54
CA ALA A 9 15.84 40.54 -9.28
C ALA A 9 16.52 39.21 -9.64
N ALA A 10 16.89 38.44 -8.63
CA ALA A 10 17.32 37.04 -8.82
C ALA A 10 16.08 36.20 -9.16
N LEU A 11 16.00 35.78 -10.42
CA LEU A 11 15.01 34.85 -10.93
C LEU A 11 15.33 33.45 -10.33
N LEU A 12 14.62 33.05 -9.28
CA LEU A 12 14.68 31.70 -8.74
C LEU A 12 13.98 30.78 -9.75
N CYS A 13 14.75 30.13 -10.63
CA CYS A 13 14.26 28.98 -11.39
C CYS A 13 13.93 27.87 -10.41
N LEU A 14 12.66 27.72 -10.09
CA LEU A 14 12.12 26.48 -9.53
C LEU A 14 12.27 25.39 -10.59
N LEU A 15 13.39 24.65 -10.52
CA LEU A 15 13.53 23.39 -11.23
C LEU A 15 12.44 22.46 -10.67
N ALA A 16 11.34 22.33 -11.40
CA ALA A 16 10.41 21.24 -11.22
C ALA A 16 11.22 19.95 -11.40
N CYS A 17 11.49 19.25 -10.29
CA CYS A 17 12.06 17.92 -10.35
C CYS A 17 11.06 17.06 -11.13
N PRO A 18 11.41 16.50 -12.29
CA PRO A 18 10.51 15.59 -12.97
C PRO A 18 10.27 14.43 -12.02
N ALA A 19 9.00 14.09 -11.79
CA ALA A 19 8.65 12.85 -11.13
C ALA A 19 9.44 11.74 -11.83
N LEU A 20 10.27 11.01 -11.08
CA LEU A 20 11.07 9.91 -11.61
C LEU A 20 10.10 8.86 -12.14
N ALA A 21 9.83 8.89 -13.43
CA ALA A 21 9.05 7.85 -14.08
C ALA A 21 9.77 6.52 -13.86
N VAL A 22 9.04 5.49 -13.46
CA VAL A 22 9.58 4.13 -13.37
C VAL A 22 9.81 3.65 -14.80
N GLU A 23 11.04 3.80 -15.30
CA GLU A 23 11.41 3.46 -16.69
C GLU A 23 11.65 1.95 -16.89
N ASP A 24 11.94 1.19 -15.83
CA ASP A 24 12.27 -0.24 -15.84
C ASP A 24 11.08 -1.18 -15.60
N GLY A 25 9.86 -0.67 -15.76
CA GLY A 25 8.63 -1.43 -15.53
C GLY A 25 8.47 -2.60 -16.50
N LYS A 26 8.11 -3.75 -15.94
CA LYS A 26 7.83 -5.02 -16.64
C LYS A 26 6.36 -5.37 -16.48
N TYR A 27 5.90 -6.31 -17.29
CA TYR A 27 4.52 -6.79 -17.25
C TYR A 27 4.46 -8.32 -17.20
N ALA A 28 3.55 -8.86 -16.40
CA ALA A 28 3.11 -10.24 -16.44
C ALA A 28 1.61 -10.26 -16.73
N ASP A 29 1.12 -11.28 -17.45
CA ASP A 29 -0.30 -11.42 -17.77
C ASP A 29 -0.91 -12.55 -16.92
N PHE A 30 -1.98 -12.22 -16.19
CA PHE A 30 -2.70 -13.18 -15.37
C PHE A 30 -4.20 -13.14 -15.74
N ASP A 31 -4.61 -14.12 -16.52
CA ASP A 31 -5.98 -14.27 -17.01
C ASP A 31 -6.48 -13.04 -17.79
N GLY A 32 -5.61 -12.46 -18.63
CA GLY A 32 -5.90 -11.27 -19.44
C GLY A 32 -5.75 -9.93 -18.68
N VAL A 33 -5.32 -9.96 -17.42
CA VAL A 33 -4.99 -8.75 -16.66
C VAL A 33 -3.48 -8.59 -16.61
N LYS A 34 -2.96 -7.59 -17.30
CA LYS A 34 -1.53 -7.24 -17.25
C LYS A 34 -1.19 -6.62 -15.90
N ILE A 35 -0.23 -7.19 -15.21
CA ILE A 35 0.29 -6.70 -13.93
C ILE A 35 1.64 -6.04 -14.18
N HIS A 36 1.72 -4.75 -13.92
CA HIS A 36 2.93 -3.96 -13.98
C HIS A 36 3.76 -4.14 -12.72
N TYR A 37 5.08 -4.36 -12.86
CA TYR A 37 6.00 -4.54 -11.73
C TYR A 37 7.41 -4.06 -12.06
N ILE A 38 8.19 -3.82 -11.01
CA ILE A 38 9.65 -3.64 -11.07
C ILE A 38 10.32 -4.79 -10.32
N ASP A 39 11.57 -5.09 -10.72
CA ASP A 39 12.40 -6.16 -10.17
C ASP A 39 13.85 -5.64 -10.11
N ARG A 40 14.26 -5.19 -8.94
CA ARG A 40 15.52 -4.46 -8.69
C ARG A 40 16.33 -5.11 -7.59
N GLY A 41 17.65 -4.92 -7.64
CA GLY A 41 18.57 -5.47 -6.65
C GLY A 41 18.84 -6.95 -6.84
N LYS A 42 19.50 -7.55 -5.84
CA LYS A 42 19.90 -8.98 -5.82
C LYS A 42 19.81 -9.48 -4.38
N GLY A 43 19.71 -10.80 -4.20
CA GLY A 43 19.62 -11.43 -2.89
C GLY A 43 18.29 -12.14 -2.66
N GLU A 44 17.90 -12.32 -1.40
CA GLU A 44 16.59 -12.91 -1.07
C GLU A 44 15.47 -12.02 -1.58
N PRO A 45 14.42 -12.61 -2.19
CA PRO A 45 13.34 -11.83 -2.74
C PRO A 45 12.45 -11.23 -1.65
N ILE A 46 12.09 -9.95 -1.83
CA ILE A 46 11.11 -9.23 -1.02
C ILE A 46 10.06 -8.60 -1.93
N VAL A 47 8.78 -8.86 -1.65
CA VAL A 47 7.65 -8.35 -2.43
C VAL A 47 6.99 -7.21 -1.67
N LEU A 48 6.72 -6.09 -2.35
CA LEU A 48 6.11 -4.89 -1.79
C LEU A 48 4.72 -4.66 -2.39
N LEU A 49 3.69 -4.61 -1.53
CA LEU A 49 2.29 -4.37 -1.87
C LEU A 49 1.87 -2.99 -1.36
N HIS A 50 1.49 -2.11 -2.30
CA HIS A 50 1.06 -0.75 -1.99
C HIS A 50 -0.33 -0.66 -1.35
N GLY A 51 -0.69 0.51 -0.84
CA GLY A 51 -1.99 0.80 -0.25
C GLY A 51 -3.11 1.01 -1.26
N GLY A 52 -4.34 1.14 -0.79
CA GLY A 52 -5.50 1.47 -1.62
C GLY A 52 -5.36 2.84 -2.27
N THR A 53 -5.88 3.00 -3.50
CA THR A 53 -5.78 4.25 -4.31
C THR A 53 -4.35 4.75 -4.50
N SER A 54 -3.37 3.85 -4.45
CA SER A 54 -1.93 4.10 -4.64
C SER A 54 -1.39 3.15 -5.70
N ALA A 55 -0.09 3.19 -5.94
CA ALA A 55 0.62 2.39 -6.91
C ALA A 55 2.03 2.06 -6.38
N LEU A 56 2.79 1.22 -7.12
CA LEU A 56 4.16 0.87 -6.76
C LEU A 56 5.08 2.09 -6.63
N GLU A 57 4.76 3.17 -7.36
CA GLU A 57 5.47 4.44 -7.30
C GLU A 57 5.59 4.97 -5.86
N SER A 58 4.61 4.71 -4.99
CA SER A 58 4.67 5.13 -3.58
C SER A 58 5.87 4.54 -2.82
N TRP A 59 6.31 3.34 -3.19
CA TRP A 59 7.50 2.71 -2.63
C TRP A 59 8.81 3.28 -3.19
N VAL A 60 8.78 3.74 -4.46
CA VAL A 60 9.92 4.38 -5.12
C VAL A 60 10.10 5.81 -4.61
N GLU A 61 9.03 6.61 -4.61
CA GLU A 61 9.05 8.01 -4.16
C GLU A 61 9.41 8.18 -2.68
N THR A 62 9.19 7.16 -1.87
CA THR A 62 9.56 7.14 -0.45
C THR A 62 10.93 6.52 -0.18
N ALA A 63 11.69 6.23 -1.23
CA ALA A 63 13.02 5.61 -1.20
C ALA A 63 13.07 4.20 -0.57
N VAL A 64 11.93 3.58 -0.25
CA VAL A 64 11.88 2.23 0.34
C VAL A 64 12.49 1.19 -0.61
N VAL A 65 12.20 1.30 -1.92
CA VAL A 65 12.80 0.42 -2.94
C VAL A 65 14.30 0.63 -2.99
N ASP A 66 14.77 1.88 -3.04
CA ASP A 66 16.20 2.22 -3.15
C ASP A 66 16.99 1.76 -1.95
N ASP A 67 16.39 1.80 -0.78
CA ASP A 67 17.01 1.30 0.42
C ASP A 67 17.06 -0.23 0.45
N LEU A 68 15.92 -0.91 0.22
CA LEU A 68 15.85 -2.37 0.31
C LEU A 68 16.63 -3.08 -0.80
N GLN A 69 16.73 -2.52 -2.02
CA GLN A 69 17.45 -3.15 -3.15
C GLN A 69 18.96 -3.30 -2.91
N ARG A 70 19.53 -2.67 -1.87
CA ARG A 70 20.92 -2.84 -1.47
C ARG A 70 21.20 -4.24 -0.94
N ASP A 71 20.19 -4.88 -0.31
CA ASP A 71 20.33 -6.15 0.39
C ASP A 71 19.39 -7.25 -0.17
N PHE A 72 18.34 -6.87 -0.90
CA PHE A 72 17.29 -7.76 -1.36
C PHE A 72 17.04 -7.64 -2.88
N ARG A 73 16.50 -8.69 -3.48
CA ARG A 73 15.83 -8.59 -4.77
C ARG A 73 14.42 -8.07 -4.51
N VAL A 74 14.19 -6.80 -4.79
CA VAL A 74 12.92 -6.10 -4.53
C VAL A 74 11.98 -6.23 -5.71
N ILE A 75 10.81 -6.81 -5.48
CA ILE A 75 9.71 -6.87 -6.43
C ILE A 75 8.59 -5.96 -5.90
N ALA A 76 8.34 -4.82 -6.53
CA ALA A 76 7.17 -4.00 -6.26
C ALA A 76 6.25 -4.03 -7.48
N PHE A 77 4.94 -4.11 -7.27
CA PHE A 77 4.01 -4.21 -8.39
C PHE A 77 2.76 -3.37 -8.14
N ASP A 78 2.12 -2.96 -9.22
CA ASP A 78 0.79 -2.38 -9.19
C ASP A 78 -0.24 -3.49 -9.08
N ALA A 79 -1.03 -3.49 -8.02
CA ALA A 79 -2.15 -4.41 -7.92
C ALA A 79 -3.12 -4.21 -9.10
N ARG A 80 -3.86 -5.26 -9.49
CA ARG A 80 -4.92 -5.09 -10.48
C ARG A 80 -5.85 -3.93 -10.08
N GLY A 81 -6.21 -3.10 -11.03
CA GLY A 81 -7.00 -1.89 -10.81
C GLY A 81 -6.19 -0.65 -10.42
N ALA A 82 -4.88 -0.75 -10.22
CA ALA A 82 -4.01 0.34 -9.77
C ALA A 82 -2.88 0.63 -10.76
N GLY A 83 -2.30 1.83 -10.67
CA GLY A 83 -1.12 2.24 -11.39
C GLY A 83 -1.19 1.96 -12.89
N LYS A 84 -0.18 1.30 -13.42
CA LYS A 84 -0.08 0.87 -14.83
C LYS A 84 -0.63 -0.53 -15.08
N SER A 85 -1.13 -1.24 -14.05
CA SER A 85 -1.77 -2.54 -14.20
C SER A 85 -3.14 -2.45 -14.88
N GLY A 86 -3.61 -3.58 -15.42
CA GLY A 86 -4.95 -3.73 -16.00
C GLY A 86 -6.04 -3.38 -14.98
N LYS A 87 -7.11 -2.75 -15.47
CA LYS A 87 -8.19 -2.16 -14.67
C LYS A 87 -9.55 -2.80 -14.97
N PRO A 88 -9.77 -4.08 -14.58
CA PRO A 88 -11.07 -4.70 -14.76
C PRO A 88 -12.14 -3.96 -13.96
N ARG A 89 -13.37 -3.90 -14.50
CA ARG A 89 -14.50 -3.20 -13.86
C ARG A 89 -15.52 -4.16 -13.22
N ASP A 90 -15.28 -5.46 -13.36
CA ASP A 90 -16.08 -6.48 -12.67
C ASP A 90 -15.56 -6.66 -11.24
N PRO A 91 -16.38 -6.51 -10.19
CA PRO A 91 -16.00 -6.77 -8.80
C PRO A 91 -15.41 -8.17 -8.56
N LYS A 92 -15.84 -9.18 -9.32
CA LYS A 92 -15.31 -10.55 -9.23
C LYS A 92 -13.85 -10.69 -9.63
N ALA A 93 -13.33 -9.71 -10.36
CA ALA A 93 -11.91 -9.66 -10.71
C ALA A 93 -11.01 -9.21 -9.54
N TYR A 94 -11.56 -8.88 -8.38
CA TYR A 94 -10.85 -8.36 -7.21
C TYR A 94 -10.92 -9.31 -6.02
N GLY A 95 -10.79 -8.80 -4.82
CA GLY A 95 -10.82 -9.61 -3.62
C GLY A 95 -9.68 -10.64 -3.60
N ARG A 96 -10.04 -11.92 -3.56
CA ARG A 96 -9.06 -13.03 -3.57
C ARG A 96 -8.13 -13.01 -4.77
N GLN A 97 -8.54 -12.50 -5.93
CA GLN A 97 -7.69 -12.43 -7.11
C GLN A 97 -6.47 -11.53 -6.90
N GLN A 98 -6.58 -10.47 -6.10
CA GLN A 98 -5.44 -9.61 -5.75
C GLN A 98 -4.37 -10.36 -4.96
N ALA A 99 -4.77 -11.25 -4.07
CA ALA A 99 -3.84 -12.14 -3.37
C ALA A 99 -3.22 -13.19 -4.31
N LEU A 100 -4.02 -13.81 -5.16
CA LEU A 100 -3.53 -14.81 -6.12
C LEU A 100 -2.55 -14.22 -7.13
N ASP A 101 -2.66 -12.95 -7.51
CA ASP A 101 -1.69 -12.30 -8.40
C ASP A 101 -0.28 -12.27 -7.81
N VAL A 102 -0.15 -12.15 -6.49
CA VAL A 102 1.16 -12.23 -5.84
C VAL A 102 1.78 -13.61 -6.03
N ALA A 103 1.01 -14.67 -5.80
CA ALA A 103 1.48 -16.05 -6.00
C ALA A 103 1.86 -16.30 -7.46
N ARG A 104 1.01 -15.88 -8.41
CA ARG A 104 1.27 -15.96 -9.85
C ARG A 104 2.52 -15.18 -10.28
N LEU A 105 2.75 -14.00 -9.69
CA LEU A 105 3.94 -13.20 -9.95
C LEU A 105 5.20 -13.91 -9.46
N LEU A 106 5.16 -14.51 -8.26
CA LEU A 106 6.26 -15.33 -7.76
C LEU A 106 6.55 -16.51 -8.70
N ASP A 107 5.50 -17.21 -9.20
CA ASP A 107 5.66 -18.32 -10.14
C ASP A 107 6.27 -17.85 -11.48
N ALA A 108 5.77 -16.74 -12.04
CA ALA A 108 6.30 -16.15 -13.27
C ALA A 108 7.78 -15.75 -13.15
N LEU A 109 8.20 -15.30 -11.94
CA LEU A 109 9.58 -14.93 -11.63
C LEU A 109 10.44 -16.10 -11.14
N LYS A 110 9.87 -17.33 -11.07
CA LYS A 110 10.52 -18.54 -10.56
C LYS A 110 11.05 -18.37 -9.13
N ILE A 111 10.27 -17.67 -8.30
CA ILE A 111 10.57 -17.44 -6.89
C ILE A 111 9.73 -18.43 -6.08
N GLU A 112 10.38 -19.36 -5.41
CA GLU A 112 9.71 -20.34 -4.56
C GLU A 112 9.15 -19.70 -3.30
N ARG A 113 9.99 -18.92 -2.60
CA ARG A 113 9.63 -18.23 -1.35
C ARG A 113 10.20 -16.81 -1.33
N ALA A 114 9.47 -15.89 -0.70
CA ALA A 114 9.87 -14.50 -0.55
C ALA A 114 9.51 -13.94 0.83
N HIS A 115 10.15 -12.84 1.23
CA HIS A 115 9.60 -11.93 2.23
C HIS A 115 8.47 -11.14 1.59
N ILE A 116 7.45 -10.79 2.38
CA ILE A 116 6.34 -9.98 1.88
C ILE A 116 6.07 -8.79 2.79
N VAL A 117 5.89 -7.62 2.21
CA VAL A 117 5.57 -6.37 2.91
C VAL A 117 4.32 -5.77 2.29
N GLY A 118 3.28 -5.55 3.09
CA GLY A 118 2.09 -4.86 2.64
C GLY A 118 1.83 -3.60 3.45
N PHE A 119 1.45 -2.52 2.78
CA PHE A 119 1.01 -1.28 3.39
C PHE A 119 -0.50 -1.12 3.24
N SER A 120 -1.21 -0.81 4.34
CA SER A 120 -2.65 -0.50 4.32
C SER A 120 -3.47 -1.63 3.62
N LEU A 121 -4.09 -1.37 2.47
CA LEU A 121 -4.78 -2.40 1.68
C LEU A 121 -3.83 -3.55 1.29
N GLY A 122 -2.56 -3.26 0.99
CA GLY A 122 -1.54 -4.28 0.76
C GLY A 122 -1.34 -5.19 1.97
N ALA A 123 -1.44 -4.65 3.20
CA ALA A 123 -1.38 -5.46 4.41
C ALA A 123 -2.61 -6.38 4.57
N SER A 124 -3.80 -5.93 4.11
CA SER A 124 -4.97 -6.82 4.04
C SER A 124 -4.77 -7.97 3.04
N THR A 125 -4.13 -7.68 1.90
CA THR A 125 -3.75 -8.71 0.93
C THR A 125 -2.71 -9.68 1.51
N VAL A 126 -1.73 -9.18 2.28
CA VAL A 126 -0.78 -10.03 3.01
C VAL A 126 -1.51 -10.95 3.99
N ALA A 127 -2.43 -10.42 4.80
CA ALA A 127 -3.21 -11.25 5.72
C ALA A 127 -3.92 -12.40 5.00
N GLN A 128 -4.54 -12.13 3.86
CA GLN A 128 -5.21 -13.17 3.05
C GLN A 128 -4.19 -14.19 2.48
N LEU A 129 -3.06 -13.73 1.96
CA LEU A 129 -1.99 -14.60 1.45
C LEU A 129 -1.46 -15.56 2.52
N LEU A 130 -1.29 -15.09 3.74
CA LEU A 130 -0.84 -15.91 4.86
C LEU A 130 -1.82 -17.03 5.24
N THR A 131 -3.07 -16.92 4.82
CA THR A 131 -4.07 -17.99 5.00
C THR A 131 -4.22 -18.89 3.79
N LEU A 132 -3.87 -18.39 2.58
CA LEU A 132 -4.03 -19.14 1.33
C LEU A 132 -2.76 -19.90 0.93
N HIS A 133 -1.60 -19.26 1.08
CA HIS A 133 -0.30 -19.73 0.61
C HIS A 133 0.82 -19.43 1.61
N PRO A 134 0.68 -19.82 2.90
CA PRO A 134 1.70 -19.52 3.93
C PRO A 134 3.08 -20.08 3.57
N GLU A 135 3.13 -21.19 2.84
CA GLU A 135 4.37 -21.87 2.41
C GLU A 135 5.23 -21.01 1.47
N ARG A 136 4.64 -19.99 0.82
CA ARG A 136 5.34 -19.11 -0.12
C ARG A 136 6.10 -17.98 0.58
N PHE A 137 5.97 -17.82 1.90
CA PHE A 137 6.54 -16.67 2.59
C PHE A 137 7.53 -17.06 3.68
N LEU A 138 8.70 -16.42 3.63
CA LEU A 138 9.75 -16.52 4.65
C LEU A 138 9.37 -15.70 5.88
N THR A 139 8.96 -14.45 5.68
CA THR A 139 8.42 -13.55 6.69
C THR A 139 7.34 -12.67 6.09
N ALA A 140 6.49 -12.10 6.92
CA ALA A 140 5.50 -11.12 6.51
C ALA A 140 5.61 -9.84 7.34
N THR A 141 5.42 -8.69 6.69
CA THR A 141 5.28 -7.39 7.36
C THR A 141 3.94 -6.78 7.00
N GLN A 142 3.15 -6.47 8.02
CA GLN A 142 1.90 -5.73 7.91
C GLN A 142 2.13 -4.31 8.42
N ALA A 143 2.25 -3.35 7.50
CA ALA A 143 2.44 -1.94 7.81
C ALA A 143 1.11 -1.20 7.72
N ALA A 144 0.66 -0.61 8.84
CA ALA A 144 -0.56 0.18 8.92
C ALA A 144 -1.80 -0.52 8.33
N GLY A 145 -1.98 -1.82 8.67
CA GLY A 145 -3.14 -2.61 8.24
C GLY A 145 -3.10 -4.02 8.78
N ALA A 146 -4.19 -4.49 9.35
CA ALA A 146 -4.26 -5.74 10.11
C ALA A 146 -4.88 -6.93 9.35
N GLY A 147 -5.33 -6.70 8.12
CA GLY A 147 -6.23 -7.60 7.43
C GLY A 147 -7.68 -7.12 7.54
N ARG A 148 -8.59 -7.84 6.94
CA ARG A 148 -10.00 -7.46 6.88
C ARG A 148 -10.86 -8.56 7.49
N SER A 149 -11.48 -8.28 8.63
CA SER A 149 -12.42 -9.22 9.24
C SER A 149 -13.67 -9.41 8.36
N PRO A 150 -14.44 -10.48 8.51
CA PRO A 150 -15.70 -10.66 7.79
C PRO A 150 -16.67 -9.48 7.96
N GLU A 151 -16.74 -8.87 9.15
CA GLU A 151 -17.58 -7.71 9.42
C GLU A 151 -17.10 -6.48 8.67
N ALA A 152 -15.78 -6.22 8.69
CA ALA A 152 -15.17 -5.11 7.96
C ALA A 152 -15.24 -5.30 6.44
N ALA A 153 -15.19 -6.53 5.96
CA ALA A 153 -15.30 -6.86 4.54
C ALA A 153 -16.72 -6.68 3.99
N ASN A 154 -17.72 -6.81 4.85
CA ASN A 154 -19.14 -6.67 4.51
C ASN A 154 -19.77 -5.38 5.06
N ASP A 155 -18.96 -4.38 5.43
CA ASP A 155 -19.46 -3.10 5.92
C ASP A 155 -20.31 -2.41 4.83
N PRO A 156 -21.58 -2.07 5.10
CA PRO A 156 -22.46 -1.43 4.12
C PRO A 156 -21.94 -0.07 3.62
N ARG A 157 -21.05 0.58 4.38
CA ARG A 157 -20.38 1.82 3.95
C ARG A 157 -19.53 1.63 2.71
N ILE A 158 -19.02 0.42 2.46
CA ILE A 158 -18.23 0.11 1.25
C ILE A 158 -19.04 0.38 -0.03
N ALA A 159 -20.32 0.01 -0.04
CA ALA A 159 -21.19 0.25 -1.19
C ALA A 159 -21.40 1.75 -1.44
N VAL A 160 -21.55 2.54 -0.37
CA VAL A 160 -21.67 4.01 -0.46
C VAL A 160 -20.36 4.62 -0.99
N GLU A 161 -19.22 4.21 -0.43
CA GLU A 161 -17.91 4.69 -0.85
C GLU A 161 -17.63 4.36 -2.34
N ALA A 162 -17.99 3.15 -2.77
CA ALA A 162 -17.85 2.74 -4.16
C ALA A 162 -18.70 3.61 -5.10
N ALA A 163 -19.96 3.88 -4.73
CA ALA A 163 -20.85 4.73 -5.51
C ALA A 163 -20.34 6.19 -5.58
N GLU A 164 -19.84 6.73 -4.46
CA GLU A 164 -19.25 8.08 -4.44
C GLU A 164 -18.01 8.17 -5.35
N ILE A 165 -17.14 7.15 -5.35
CA ILE A 165 -15.95 7.10 -6.20
C ILE A 165 -16.35 7.00 -7.67
N GLU A 166 -17.33 6.18 -8.03
CA GLU A 166 -17.84 6.10 -9.40
C GLU A 166 -18.39 7.44 -9.91
N ALA A 167 -19.09 8.17 -9.06
CA ALA A 167 -19.67 9.44 -9.43
C ALA A 167 -18.66 10.60 -9.45
N ASN A 168 -17.79 10.65 -8.45
CA ASN A 168 -16.99 11.85 -8.14
C ASN A 168 -15.48 11.61 -8.14
N CYS A 169 -15.02 10.40 -8.49
CA CYS A 169 -13.60 10.00 -8.43
C CYS A 169 -13.02 9.89 -7.01
N ILE A 170 -13.69 10.41 -6.00
CA ILE A 170 -13.33 10.31 -4.58
C ILE A 170 -14.53 9.85 -3.74
N SER A 171 -14.27 9.30 -2.56
CA SER A 171 -15.31 9.11 -1.54
C SER A 171 -15.21 10.22 -0.49
N ARG A 172 -16.17 11.14 -0.50
CA ARG A 172 -16.27 12.25 0.46
C ARG A 172 -16.57 11.72 1.87
N SER A 173 -17.44 10.75 1.98
CA SER A 173 -17.79 10.11 3.27
C SER A 173 -16.59 9.44 3.92
N ARG A 174 -15.75 8.75 3.13
CA ARG A 174 -14.52 8.14 3.62
C ARG A 174 -13.49 9.18 4.05
N LEU A 175 -13.24 10.21 3.24
CA LEU A 175 -12.32 11.29 3.58
C LEU A 175 -12.75 12.01 4.85
N PHE A 176 -14.04 12.29 5.00
CA PHE A 176 -14.58 12.88 6.22
C PHE A 176 -14.39 11.99 7.45
N ARG A 177 -14.65 10.69 7.33
CA ARG A 177 -14.51 9.73 8.42
C ARG A 177 -13.06 9.57 8.88
N GLN A 178 -12.13 9.50 7.94
CA GLN A 178 -10.70 9.28 8.22
C GLN A 178 -9.97 10.54 8.71
N ALA A 179 -10.52 11.72 8.47
CA ALA A 179 -9.91 12.97 8.91
C ALA A 179 -10.05 13.17 10.44
N PRO A 180 -9.05 13.77 11.10
CA PRO A 180 -9.12 14.12 12.51
C PRO A 180 -10.35 15.00 12.81
N PRO A 181 -10.91 14.94 14.02
CA PRO A 181 -12.10 15.72 14.38
C PRO A 181 -11.98 17.23 14.15
N ASP A 182 -10.78 17.77 14.37
CA ASP A 182 -10.41 19.18 14.28
C ASP A 182 -9.91 19.60 12.87
N ALA A 183 -9.79 18.66 11.93
CA ALA A 183 -9.27 18.88 10.59
C ALA A 183 -10.14 18.23 9.50
N LYS A 184 -11.47 18.42 9.60
CA LYS A 184 -12.39 17.88 8.57
C LYS A 184 -12.23 18.57 7.23
N PRO A 185 -12.31 17.83 6.09
CA PRO A 185 -12.17 18.41 4.77
C PRO A 185 -13.25 19.45 4.47
N THR A 186 -12.86 20.56 3.87
CA THR A 186 -13.75 21.58 3.33
C THR A 186 -14.17 21.25 1.89
N GLU A 187 -15.14 21.96 1.33
CA GLU A 187 -15.55 21.81 -0.06
C GLU A 187 -14.39 22.09 -1.04
N ASP A 188 -13.48 22.99 -0.71
CA ASP A 188 -12.30 23.27 -1.54
C ASP A 188 -11.35 22.08 -1.56
N VAL A 189 -11.13 21.40 -0.43
CA VAL A 189 -10.32 20.18 -0.34
C VAL A 189 -10.95 19.06 -1.19
N TYR A 190 -12.27 18.87 -1.13
CA TYR A 190 -12.95 17.89 -1.97
C TYR A 190 -12.78 18.19 -3.45
N ARG A 191 -13.03 19.43 -3.88
CA ARG A 191 -12.85 19.85 -5.29
C ARG A 191 -11.42 19.65 -5.78
N GLN A 192 -10.44 20.03 -4.98
CA GLN A 192 -9.04 19.83 -5.32
C GLN A 192 -8.70 18.36 -5.51
N ARG A 193 -9.16 17.48 -4.62
CA ARG A 193 -8.92 16.03 -4.70
C ARG A 193 -9.65 15.40 -5.89
N GLU A 194 -10.87 15.81 -6.20
CA GLU A 194 -11.60 15.39 -7.40
C GLU A 194 -10.84 15.77 -8.68
N GLN A 195 -10.32 17.00 -8.76
CA GLN A 195 -9.52 17.47 -9.89
C GLN A 195 -8.22 16.67 -10.04
N GLN A 196 -7.49 16.44 -8.93
CA GLN A 196 -6.26 15.64 -8.94
C GLN A 196 -6.54 14.20 -9.39
N CYS A 197 -7.60 13.59 -8.88
CA CYS A 197 -8.01 12.25 -9.25
C CYS A 197 -8.32 12.15 -10.75
N ARG A 198 -9.09 13.08 -11.30
CA ARG A 198 -9.47 13.11 -12.72
C ARG A 198 -8.29 13.43 -13.65
N ALA A 199 -7.26 14.09 -13.14
CA ALA A 199 -6.04 14.40 -13.88
C ALA A 199 -5.02 13.25 -13.89
N ASP A 200 -5.16 12.27 -13.02
CA ASP A 200 -4.25 11.11 -12.96
C ASP A 200 -4.58 10.09 -14.06
N PRO A 201 -3.71 9.93 -15.08
CA PRO A 201 -3.97 9.00 -16.18
C PRO A 201 -3.92 7.52 -15.75
N ASN A 202 -3.35 7.23 -14.58
CA ASN A 202 -3.24 5.89 -14.04
C ASN A 202 -4.39 5.52 -13.09
N PHE A 203 -5.27 6.47 -12.77
CA PHE A 203 -6.43 6.23 -11.93
C PHE A 203 -7.69 5.93 -12.76
N ASP A 204 -8.38 4.84 -12.45
CA ASP A 204 -9.70 4.51 -13.00
C ASP A 204 -10.71 4.36 -11.87
N GLN A 205 -11.63 5.33 -11.74
CA GLN A 205 -12.62 5.36 -10.67
C GLN A 205 -13.54 4.13 -10.66
N TYR A 206 -13.82 3.55 -11.83
CA TYR A 206 -14.69 2.38 -11.96
C TYR A 206 -13.98 1.11 -11.47
N SER A 207 -12.70 0.96 -11.76
CA SER A 207 -11.90 -0.17 -11.26
C SER A 207 -11.69 -0.09 -9.75
N VAL A 208 -11.50 1.12 -9.21
CA VAL A 208 -11.40 1.32 -7.74
C VAL A 208 -12.71 0.99 -7.06
N ALA A 209 -13.84 1.43 -7.59
CA ALA A 209 -15.16 1.09 -7.07
C ALA A 209 -15.45 -0.43 -7.16
N ALA A 210 -15.06 -1.07 -8.26
CA ALA A 210 -15.15 -2.52 -8.42
C ALA A 210 -14.29 -3.26 -7.38
N SER A 211 -13.07 -2.77 -7.13
CA SER A 211 -12.17 -3.33 -6.10
C SER A 211 -12.80 -3.24 -4.71
N LEU A 212 -13.42 -2.10 -4.37
CA LEU A 212 -14.13 -1.95 -3.10
C LEU A 212 -15.26 -2.96 -2.96
N ARG A 213 -16.08 -3.14 -4.01
CA ARG A 213 -17.16 -4.13 -4.01
C ARG A 213 -16.66 -5.58 -3.90
N GLY A 214 -15.42 -5.85 -4.32
CA GLY A 214 -14.75 -7.14 -4.17
C GLY A 214 -14.21 -7.44 -2.77
N TYR A 215 -14.26 -6.50 -1.82
CA TYR A 215 -13.65 -6.65 -0.49
C TYR A 215 -14.23 -7.80 0.34
N HIS A 216 -15.48 -8.18 0.12
CA HIS A 216 -16.09 -9.31 0.81
C HIS A 216 -15.29 -10.61 0.64
N ASP A 217 -14.62 -10.76 -0.50
CA ASP A 217 -13.79 -11.92 -0.82
C ASP A 217 -12.34 -11.80 -0.27
N GLN A 218 -12.02 -10.69 0.41
CA GLN A 218 -10.75 -10.51 1.14
C GLN A 218 -10.85 -10.83 2.63
N ALA A 219 -12.00 -11.27 3.10
CA ALA A 219 -12.21 -11.54 4.52
C ALA A 219 -11.28 -12.63 5.04
N VAL A 220 -10.72 -12.39 6.24
CA VAL A 220 -9.92 -13.35 6.97
C VAL A 220 -10.43 -13.41 8.41
N THR A 221 -10.79 -14.60 8.89
CA THR A 221 -11.31 -14.75 10.24
C THR A 221 -10.21 -14.67 11.30
N ALA A 222 -10.60 -14.41 12.55
CA ALA A 222 -9.68 -14.41 13.68
C ALA A 222 -9.01 -15.78 13.86
N GLU A 223 -9.73 -16.88 13.63
CA GLU A 223 -9.22 -18.26 13.72
C GLU A 223 -8.19 -18.52 12.63
N GLN A 224 -8.44 -18.08 11.39
CA GLN A 224 -7.47 -18.16 10.31
C GLN A 224 -6.19 -17.40 10.66
N MET A 225 -6.32 -16.16 11.16
CA MET A 225 -5.14 -15.36 11.55
C MET A 225 -4.36 -15.98 12.71
N LYS A 226 -5.02 -16.57 13.70
CA LYS A 226 -4.36 -17.30 14.80
C LYS A 226 -3.60 -18.53 14.30
N ALA A 227 -4.09 -19.19 13.25
CA ALA A 227 -3.48 -20.38 12.68
C ALA A 227 -2.20 -20.10 11.86
N VAL A 228 -2.00 -18.86 11.40
CA VAL A 228 -0.81 -18.45 10.64
C VAL A 228 0.46 -18.68 11.45
N LYS A 229 1.44 -19.39 10.87
CA LYS A 229 2.74 -19.67 11.49
C LYS A 229 3.90 -18.88 10.90
N VAL A 230 3.66 -18.20 9.77
CA VAL A 230 4.70 -17.35 9.16
C VAL A 230 5.11 -16.27 10.15
N PRO A 231 6.42 -16.09 10.42
CA PRO A 231 6.91 -15.02 11.27
C PRO A 231 6.41 -13.67 10.75
N THR A 232 5.78 -12.88 11.61
CA THR A 232 5.07 -11.66 11.20
C THR A 232 5.53 -10.46 12.03
N LEU A 233 5.81 -9.34 11.32
CA LEU A 233 6.03 -8.02 11.88
C LEU A 233 4.78 -7.16 11.64
N GLY A 234 4.22 -6.59 12.71
CA GLY A 234 3.28 -5.48 12.62
C GLY A 234 3.98 -4.17 12.91
N ILE A 235 3.75 -3.15 12.08
CA ILE A 235 4.31 -1.82 12.29
C ILE A 235 3.24 -0.76 11.99
N VAL A 236 3.05 0.19 12.92
CA VAL A 236 2.01 1.22 12.81
C VAL A 236 2.40 2.48 13.57
N GLY A 237 1.91 3.62 13.12
CA GLY A 237 2.12 4.90 13.79
C GLY A 237 1.09 5.18 14.90
N THR A 238 1.46 5.99 15.90
CA THR A 238 0.53 6.39 16.98
C THR A 238 -0.58 7.33 16.53
N LEU A 239 -0.40 8.01 15.37
CA LEU A 239 -1.41 8.88 14.76
C LEU A 239 -2.15 8.19 13.59
N ASP A 240 -1.93 6.88 13.39
CA ASP A 240 -2.54 6.12 12.31
C ASP A 240 -3.96 5.68 12.69
N HIS A 241 -4.91 5.87 11.79
CA HIS A 241 -6.30 5.48 12.00
C HIS A 241 -6.48 3.95 12.11
N THR A 242 -5.49 3.15 11.66
CA THR A 242 -5.51 1.69 11.78
C THR A 242 -4.88 1.18 13.07
N LEU A 243 -4.40 2.07 13.95
CA LEU A 243 -3.71 1.70 15.19
C LEU A 243 -4.52 0.68 16.04
N LYS A 244 -5.81 0.93 16.22
CA LYS A 244 -6.69 0.06 17.02
C LYS A 244 -6.76 -1.35 16.41
N GLU A 245 -6.94 -1.45 15.11
CA GLU A 245 -7.02 -2.71 14.38
C GLU A 245 -5.68 -3.48 14.47
N MET A 246 -4.56 -2.77 14.35
CA MET A 246 -3.23 -3.36 14.49
C MET A 246 -2.95 -3.85 15.92
N GLN A 247 -3.42 -3.15 16.93
CA GLN A 247 -3.34 -3.60 18.33
C GLN A 247 -4.23 -4.84 18.58
N GLU A 248 -5.38 -4.92 17.93
CA GLU A 248 -6.24 -6.12 17.97
C GLU A 248 -5.58 -7.31 17.30
N LEU A 249 -4.94 -7.11 16.14
CA LEU A 249 -4.15 -8.15 15.50
C LEU A 249 -3.02 -8.65 16.40
N LYS A 250 -2.30 -7.75 17.09
CA LYS A 250 -1.26 -8.14 18.07
C LYS A 250 -1.82 -8.96 19.23
N ARG A 251 -3.05 -8.68 19.68
CA ARG A 251 -3.71 -9.50 20.71
C ARG A 251 -4.08 -10.88 20.19
N LEU A 252 -4.49 -10.99 18.93
CA LEU A 252 -4.78 -12.28 18.28
C LEU A 252 -3.51 -13.08 17.98
N ARG A 253 -2.41 -12.41 17.68
CA ARG A 253 -1.10 -12.96 17.32
C ARG A 253 -0.03 -12.47 18.31
N PRO A 254 -0.03 -12.95 19.56
CA PRO A 254 0.96 -12.52 20.56
C PRO A 254 2.41 -12.89 20.18
N ASP A 255 2.58 -13.84 19.27
CA ASP A 255 3.86 -14.26 18.70
C ASP A 255 4.46 -13.24 17.71
N MET A 256 3.64 -12.41 17.05
CA MET A 256 4.16 -11.44 16.09
C MET A 256 4.99 -10.34 16.78
N LYS A 257 6.07 -9.92 16.12
CA LYS A 257 6.79 -8.71 16.51
C LYS A 257 5.91 -7.49 16.22
N PHE A 258 5.89 -6.51 17.12
CA PHE A 258 5.07 -5.32 16.97
C PHE A 258 5.90 -4.07 17.23
N VAL A 259 5.88 -3.13 16.29
CA VAL A 259 6.60 -1.85 16.36
C VAL A 259 5.61 -0.71 16.28
N LEU A 260 5.64 0.18 17.27
CA LEU A 260 4.86 1.40 17.33
C LEU A 260 5.77 2.59 17.06
N LEU A 261 5.41 3.41 16.07
CA LEU A 261 6.17 4.61 15.70
C LEU A 261 5.47 5.87 16.22
N GLU A 262 6.13 6.55 17.16
CA GLU A 262 5.57 7.75 17.79
C GLU A 262 5.45 8.90 16.81
N GLY A 263 4.31 9.62 16.81
CA GLY A 263 4.05 10.77 15.96
C GLY A 263 3.86 10.46 14.47
N VAL A 264 3.84 9.17 14.09
CA VAL A 264 3.71 8.72 12.71
C VAL A 264 2.25 8.53 12.35
N SER A 265 1.85 9.03 11.18
CA SER A 265 0.52 8.92 10.60
C SER A 265 0.46 7.88 9.48
N HIS A 266 -0.73 7.64 8.93
CA HIS A 266 -0.94 6.70 7.83
C HIS A 266 -0.23 7.13 6.55
N THR A 267 -0.42 8.38 6.14
CA THR A 267 0.11 8.97 4.90
C THR A 267 0.57 10.41 5.13
N GLY A 268 0.99 11.10 4.06
CA GLY A 268 1.46 12.48 4.13
C GLY A 268 2.92 12.59 4.56
N LEU A 269 3.32 13.76 5.07
CA LEU A 269 4.72 14.04 5.42
C LEU A 269 5.23 13.17 6.58
N THR A 270 4.37 12.87 7.55
CA THR A 270 4.64 11.98 8.68
C THR A 270 4.19 10.54 8.43
N GLY A 271 3.81 10.22 7.19
CA GLY A 271 3.34 8.88 6.81
C GLY A 271 4.40 7.80 6.99
N ILE A 272 3.95 6.59 7.34
CA ILE A 272 4.82 5.47 7.70
C ILE A 272 5.83 5.08 6.60
N GLN A 273 5.44 5.17 5.32
CA GLN A 273 6.34 4.85 4.20
C GLN A 273 7.51 5.83 4.05
N ARG A 274 7.40 7.04 4.61
CA ARG A 274 8.46 8.06 4.62
C ARG A 274 9.39 7.96 5.83
N GLN A 275 9.11 7.04 6.76
CA GLN A 275 9.92 6.88 7.96
C GLN A 275 11.05 5.88 7.73
N PRO A 276 12.31 6.25 7.93
CA PRO A 276 13.44 5.33 7.81
C PRO A 276 13.34 4.14 8.78
N GLN A 277 12.62 4.30 9.88
CA GLN A 277 12.32 3.24 10.83
C GLN A 277 11.52 2.09 10.21
N LEU A 278 10.74 2.31 9.14
CA LEU A 278 10.04 1.23 8.44
C LEU A 278 11.05 0.24 7.84
N VAL A 279 12.00 0.73 7.06
CA VAL A 279 13.03 -0.11 6.41
C VAL A 279 13.93 -0.76 7.46
N ALA A 280 14.33 -0.03 8.49
CA ALA A 280 15.14 -0.56 9.59
C ALA A 280 14.41 -1.73 10.30
N ALA A 281 13.14 -1.54 10.67
CA ALA A 281 12.35 -2.57 11.32
C ALA A 281 12.17 -3.82 10.45
N ILE A 282 11.99 -3.68 9.14
CA ILE A 282 11.90 -4.79 8.18
C ILE A 282 13.22 -5.56 8.16
N ARG A 283 14.37 -4.87 8.00
CA ARG A 283 15.71 -5.49 7.99
C ARG A 283 16.02 -6.23 9.27
N ASP A 284 15.82 -5.59 10.41
CA ASP A 284 16.08 -6.18 11.74
C ASP A 284 15.20 -7.40 11.98
N PHE A 285 13.95 -7.33 11.55
CA PHE A 285 13.03 -8.45 11.68
C PHE A 285 13.48 -9.64 10.82
N ILE A 286 13.78 -9.43 9.55
CA ILE A 286 14.27 -10.49 8.66
C ILE A 286 15.57 -11.09 9.20
N ALA A 287 16.53 -10.26 9.61
CA ALA A 287 17.78 -10.73 10.19
C ALA A 287 17.58 -11.59 11.44
N SER A 288 16.61 -11.23 12.29
CA SER A 288 16.29 -12.00 13.50
C SER A 288 15.72 -13.40 13.20
N GLN A 289 15.06 -13.57 12.03
CA GLN A 289 14.49 -14.86 11.64
C GLN A 289 15.50 -15.83 10.99
N ARG A 290 16.64 -15.32 10.49
CA ARG A 290 17.73 -16.15 9.95
C ARG A 290 18.54 -16.83 11.04
N ASN A 291 18.49 -16.30 12.26
CA ASN A 291 19.28 -16.78 13.40
C ASN A 291 18.49 -17.75 14.31
N ASN A 292 17.24 -18.04 13.99
CA ASN A 292 16.37 -19.00 14.66
C ASN A 292 16.15 -20.26 13.80
#